data_09fecc2447602a639adb7f939969a46d
#
_entry.id   09fecc2447602a639adb7f939969a46d
#
_cell.length_a   1.000
_cell.length_b   1.000
_cell.length_c   1.000
_cell.angle_alpha   90.00
_cell.angle_beta   90.00
_cell.angle_gamma   90.00
#
_symmetry.space_group_name_H-M   'P 1'
#
loop_
_entity.id
_entity.type
_entity.pdbx_description
1 polymer ?
#
loop_
_entity_poly.entity_id
_entity_poly.type
_entity_poly.pdbx_seq_one_letter_code
_entity_poly.pdbx_strand_id
1 'polypeptide(L)'
;SMTVGGELTVARPAPPEAPEQTQEQKLHAYCRRCAFTPREAEVFERLITTDDDLQGIADSLYISRRMVQRYVSSIYEKTETKTRLGLFQSYMNDTAD
;
A
#
# COMPACT_ATOMS: atom_id res chain seq x y z
N SER A 1 -8.04 -22.37 -39.75
CA SER A 1 -8.10 -22.50 -39.27
C SER A 1 -7.99 -22.21 -38.86
N MET A 2 -8.08 -22.13 -38.85
CA MET A 2 -8.08 -22.12 -38.37
C MET A 2 -8.09 -21.83 -37.93
N THR A 3 -8.04 -21.67 -38.02
CA THR A 3 -8.15 -21.68 -37.57
C THR A 3 -8.18 -21.41 -37.02
N VAL A 4 -8.16 -21.23 -37.41
CA VAL A 4 -8.27 -21.15 -36.70
C VAL A 4 -8.32 -21.02 -36.08
N GLY A 5 -8.45 -21.01 -36.20
CA GLY A 5 -8.33 -21.09 -35.35
C GLY A 5 -8.28 -20.81 -34.70
N GLY A 6 -8.43 -20.98 -34.88
CA GLY A 6 -8.22 -20.92 -34.00
C GLY A 6 -8.21 -20.36 -33.46
N GLU A 7 -8.22 -20.27 -33.50
CA GLU A 7 -8.24 -19.93 -32.81
C GLU A 7 -8.02 -19.49 -32.22
N LEU A 8 -8.06 -19.31 -32.65
CA LEU A 8 -7.81 -18.99 -31.96
C LEU A 8 -7.59 -18.58 -31.37
N THR A 9 -7.50 -18.58 -31.43
CA THR A 9 -7.22 -18.42 -30.74
C THR A 9 -7.26 -17.77 -30.16
N VAL A 10 -7.74 -17.51 -30.47
CA VAL A 10 -7.50 -16.73 -29.60
C VAL A 10 -6.94 -17.02 -28.59
N ALA A 11 -6.24 -16.58 -28.59
CA ALA A 11 -5.55 -16.86 -27.46
C ALA A 11 -6.00 -16.02 -26.35
N ARG A 12 -6.82 -16.54 -25.68
CA ARG A 12 -7.23 -15.92 -24.46
C ARG A 12 -6.21 -16.27 -23.42
N PRO A 13 -5.75 -15.30 -22.63
CA PRO A 13 -4.83 -15.64 -21.56
C PRO A 13 -5.46 -16.62 -20.61
N ALA A 14 -4.68 -17.52 -20.11
CA ALA A 14 -5.13 -18.45 -19.11
C ALA A 14 -5.54 -17.68 -17.86
N PRO A 15 -6.60 -18.07 -17.19
CA PRO A 15 -6.91 -17.46 -15.90
C PRO A 15 -5.78 -17.72 -14.94
N PRO A 16 -5.45 -16.75 -14.09
CA PRO A 16 -4.41 -16.99 -13.09
C PRO A 16 -4.84 -18.10 -12.13
N GLU A 17 -3.86 -18.80 -11.63
CA GLU A 17 -4.10 -19.82 -10.62
C GLU A 17 -4.71 -19.19 -9.38
N ALA A 18 -4.25 -18.01 -9.02
CA ALA A 18 -4.79 -17.23 -7.92
C ALA A 18 -4.96 -15.81 -8.43
N PRO A 19 -6.02 -15.12 -8.00
CA PRO A 19 -6.19 -13.74 -8.40
C PRO A 19 -5.05 -12.88 -7.91
N GLU A 20 -4.68 -11.89 -8.69
CA GLU A 20 -3.73 -10.90 -8.25
C GLU A 20 -4.35 -10.09 -7.11
N GLN A 21 -3.50 -9.65 -6.21
CA GLN A 21 -3.94 -8.80 -5.12
C GLN A 21 -4.40 -7.45 -5.65
N THR A 22 -5.48 -6.94 -5.08
CA THR A 22 -5.87 -5.55 -5.31
C THR A 22 -4.91 -4.64 -4.58
N GLN A 23 -4.97 -3.34 -4.91
CA GLN A 23 -4.17 -2.35 -4.21
C GLN A 23 -4.49 -2.34 -2.71
N GLU A 24 -5.76 -2.48 -2.37
CA GLU A 24 -6.18 -2.49 -0.99
C GLU A 24 -5.63 -3.70 -0.26
N GLN A 25 -5.69 -4.87 -0.88
CA GLN A 25 -5.16 -6.09 -0.28
C GLN A 25 -3.66 -6.01 -0.08
N LYS A 26 -2.95 -5.43 -1.05
CA LYS A 26 -1.51 -5.26 -0.97
C LYS A 26 -1.15 -4.33 0.19
N LEU A 27 -1.87 -3.24 0.31
CA LEU A 27 -1.66 -2.28 1.39
C LEU A 27 -1.87 -2.95 2.75
N HIS A 28 -2.97 -3.68 2.90
CA HIS A 28 -3.27 -4.35 4.16
C HIS A 28 -2.22 -5.39 4.50
N ALA A 29 -1.74 -6.13 3.49
CA ALA A 29 -0.71 -7.14 3.72
C ALA A 29 0.58 -6.50 4.21
N TYR A 30 0.97 -5.38 3.61
CA TYR A 30 2.16 -4.65 4.04
C TYR A 30 2.01 -4.17 5.48
N CYS A 31 0.85 -3.60 5.81
CA CYS A 31 0.60 -3.10 7.16
C CYS A 31 0.69 -4.21 8.19
N ARG A 32 0.20 -5.40 7.84
CA ARG A 32 0.30 -6.55 8.75
C ARG A 32 1.75 -6.96 8.96
N ARG A 33 2.53 -7.01 7.88
CA ARG A 33 3.95 -7.39 7.98
C ARG A 33 4.73 -6.39 8.81
N CYS A 34 4.38 -5.12 8.73
CA CYS A 34 5.03 -4.08 9.52
C CYS A 34 4.50 -4.01 10.94
N ALA A 35 3.46 -4.76 11.25
CA ALA A 35 2.84 -4.77 12.57
C ALA A 35 2.29 -3.38 12.95
N PHE A 36 1.70 -2.70 11.97
CA PHE A 36 1.05 -1.43 12.24
C PHE A 36 -0.23 -1.65 13.03
N THR A 37 -0.50 -0.77 13.97
CA THR A 37 -1.82 -0.72 14.60
C THR A 37 -2.83 -0.17 13.57
N PRO A 38 -4.14 -0.34 13.81
CA PRO A 38 -5.12 0.20 12.87
C PRO A 38 -4.96 1.69 12.61
N ARG A 39 -4.65 2.48 13.62
CA ARG A 39 -4.45 3.92 13.44
C ARG A 39 -3.18 4.23 12.67
N GLU A 40 -2.11 3.49 12.96
CA GLU A 40 -0.89 3.64 12.18
C GLU A 40 -1.13 3.31 10.72
N ALA A 41 -1.91 2.27 10.46
CA ALA A 41 -2.23 1.90 9.08
C ALA A 41 -2.99 3.01 8.35
N GLU A 42 -3.92 3.67 9.04
CA GLU A 42 -4.65 4.79 8.43
C GLU A 42 -3.72 5.95 8.10
N VAL A 43 -2.81 6.28 9.01
CA VAL A 43 -1.84 7.35 8.76
C VAL A 43 -0.89 6.95 7.64
N PHE A 44 -0.42 5.70 7.65
CA PHE A 44 0.46 5.18 6.62
C PHE A 44 -0.17 5.33 5.23
N GLU A 45 -1.44 4.95 5.12
CA GLU A 45 -2.12 5.05 3.84
C GLU A 45 -2.13 6.48 3.32
N ARG A 46 -2.43 7.45 4.19
CA ARG A 46 -2.40 8.85 3.78
C ARG A 46 -1.01 9.31 3.37
N LEU A 47 0.01 8.80 4.06
CA LEU A 47 1.38 9.20 3.76
C LEU A 47 1.82 8.77 2.37
N ILE A 48 1.39 7.61 1.91
CA ILE A 48 1.88 7.06 0.64
C ILE A 48 0.92 7.30 -0.52
N THR A 49 -0.34 7.66 -0.26
CA THR A 49 -1.30 7.85 -1.35
C THR A 49 -1.70 9.30 -1.55
N THR A 50 -1.26 10.21 -0.71
CA THR A 50 -1.60 11.63 -0.84
C THR A 50 -0.35 12.48 -0.65
N ASP A 51 -0.46 13.74 -1.08
CA ASP A 51 0.56 14.75 -0.81
C ASP A 51 0.23 15.60 0.41
N ASP A 52 -0.77 15.20 1.18
CA ASP A 52 -1.19 15.98 2.35
C ASP A 52 -0.05 16.12 3.34
N ASP A 53 0.08 17.30 3.92
CA ASP A 53 1.02 17.47 5.01
C ASP A 53 0.42 16.89 6.30
N LEU A 54 1.17 16.99 7.39
CA LEU A 54 0.73 16.37 8.64
C LEU A 54 -0.59 16.96 9.14
N GLN A 55 -0.77 18.28 8.94
CA GLN A 55 -2.02 18.90 9.35
C GLN A 55 -3.19 18.40 8.50
N GLY A 56 -2.97 18.25 7.19
CA GLY A 56 -4.00 17.72 6.30
C GLY A 56 -4.40 16.30 6.69
N ILE A 57 -3.42 15.48 7.02
CA ILE A 57 -3.70 14.12 7.47
C ILE A 57 -4.48 14.14 8.77
N ALA A 58 -4.06 14.98 9.72
CA ALA A 58 -4.74 15.11 10.99
C ALA A 58 -6.21 15.50 10.79
N ASP A 59 -6.44 16.48 9.92
CA ASP A 59 -7.79 16.94 9.63
C ASP A 59 -8.63 15.82 9.01
N SER A 60 -8.05 15.07 8.09
CA SER A 60 -8.80 14.01 7.41
C SER A 60 -9.15 12.85 8.32
N LEU A 61 -8.39 12.65 9.38
CA LEU A 61 -8.61 11.55 10.32
C LEU A 61 -9.24 12.01 11.63
N TYR A 62 -9.53 13.32 11.74
CA TYR A 62 -10.17 13.89 12.94
C TYR A 62 -9.34 13.64 14.20
N ILE A 63 -8.03 13.78 14.09
CA ILE A 63 -7.12 13.67 15.21
C ILE A 63 -6.19 14.88 15.20
N SER A 64 -5.44 15.07 16.28
CA SER A 64 -4.54 16.21 16.38
C SER A 64 -3.29 15.97 15.54
N ARG A 65 -2.66 17.07 15.11
CA ARG A 65 -1.37 16.99 14.42
C ARG A 65 -0.34 16.26 15.27
N ARG A 66 -0.38 16.50 16.58
CA ARG A 66 0.56 15.85 17.50
C ARG A 66 0.42 14.33 17.45
N MET A 67 -0.82 13.85 17.38
CA MET A 67 -1.07 12.42 17.27
C MET A 67 -0.52 11.87 15.97
N VAL A 68 -0.72 12.61 14.86
CA VAL A 68 -0.16 12.19 13.58
C VAL A 68 1.36 12.08 13.67
N GLN A 69 2.01 13.06 14.30
CA GLN A 69 3.46 13.02 14.47
C GLN A 69 3.91 11.77 15.22
N ARG A 70 3.17 11.38 16.23
CA ARG A 70 3.49 10.16 16.97
C ARG A 70 3.34 8.92 16.11
N TYR A 71 2.25 8.84 15.34
CA TYR A 71 2.05 7.71 14.45
C TYR A 71 3.12 7.65 13.37
N VAL A 72 3.49 8.80 12.81
CA VAL A 72 4.53 8.86 11.77
C VAL A 72 5.87 8.37 12.32
N SER A 73 6.23 8.81 13.53
CA SER A 73 7.47 8.36 14.16
C SER A 73 7.48 6.84 14.34
N SER A 74 6.37 6.29 14.80
CA SER A 74 6.26 4.85 14.99
C SER A 74 6.35 4.11 13.66
N ILE A 75 5.69 4.63 12.63
CA ILE A 75 5.73 4.03 11.29
C ILE A 75 7.15 4.02 10.76
N TYR A 76 7.86 5.13 10.86
CA TYR A 76 9.25 5.21 10.40
C TYR A 76 10.12 4.21 11.16
N GLU A 77 9.90 4.08 12.45
CA GLU A 77 10.67 3.13 13.24
C GLU A 77 10.41 1.71 12.79
N LYS A 78 9.15 1.35 12.62
CA LYS A 78 8.76 -0.01 12.25
C LYS A 78 9.21 -0.39 10.85
N THR A 79 9.37 0.57 9.97
CA THR A 79 9.79 0.32 8.58
C THR A 79 11.27 0.62 8.37
N GLU A 80 11.97 1.13 9.39
CA GLU A 80 13.37 1.49 9.28
C GLU A 80 13.61 2.50 8.18
N THR A 81 12.68 3.46 8.07
CA THR A 81 12.79 4.57 7.12
C THR A 81 12.80 5.87 7.91
N LYS A 82 13.15 6.97 7.22
CA LYS A 82 13.28 8.26 7.89
C LYS A 82 12.57 9.38 7.16
N THR A 83 12.10 9.13 5.95
CA THR A 83 11.43 10.15 5.15
C THR A 83 10.20 9.55 4.51
N ARG A 84 9.29 10.44 4.10
CA ARG A 84 8.07 10.01 3.43
C ARG A 84 8.40 9.33 2.10
N LEU A 85 9.37 9.86 1.37
CA LEU A 85 9.80 9.25 0.12
C LEU A 85 10.40 7.87 0.37
N GLY A 86 11.25 7.75 1.38
CA GLY A 86 11.84 6.46 1.72
C GLY A 86 10.80 5.44 2.12
N LEU A 87 9.77 5.88 2.85
CA LEU A 87 8.67 5.02 3.23
C LEU A 87 7.92 4.52 1.99
N PHE A 88 7.62 5.42 1.06
CA PHE A 88 6.93 5.06 -0.17
C PHE A 88 7.77 4.05 -0.97
N GLN A 89 9.06 4.30 -1.10
CA GLN A 89 9.96 3.40 -1.82
C GLN A 89 10.02 2.03 -1.16
N SER A 90 10.08 2.01 0.16
CA SER A 90 10.08 0.75 0.90
C SER A 90 8.81 -0.05 0.62
N TYR A 91 7.67 0.64 0.60
CA TYR A 91 6.40 -0.01 0.29
C TYR A 91 6.38 -0.52 -1.15
N MET A 92 6.81 0.31 -2.10
CA MET A 92 6.78 -0.07 -3.51
C MET A 92 7.74 -1.22 -3.80
N ASN A 93 8.83 -1.31 -3.06
CA ASN A 93 9.82 -2.37 -3.26
C ASN A 93 9.50 -3.62 -2.47
N ASP A 94 8.43 -3.62 -1.69
CA ASP A 94 8.05 -4.78 -0.91
C ASP A 94 7.50 -5.84 -1.86
N THR A 95 8.21 -6.96 -1.96
CA THR A 95 7.83 -8.06 -2.85
C THR A 95 7.31 -9.26 -2.09
N ALA A 96 7.24 -9.18 -0.78
CA ALA A 96 6.68 -10.26 0.02
C ALA A 96 5.17 -10.34 -0.20
N ASP A 97 4.65 -11.51 -0.28
CA ASP A 97 3.22 -11.73 -0.52
C ASP A 97 2.48 -12.10 0.73
#